data_cc21a3d4dcf32a8dd93ee8bf754d54ef
#
_entry.id   cc21a3d4dcf32a8dd93ee8bf754d54ef
#
_cell.length_a   1.000
_cell.length_b   1.000
_cell.length_c   1.000
_cell.angle_alpha   90.00
_cell.angle_beta   90.00
_cell.angle_gamma   90.00
#
_symmetry.space_group_name_H-M   'P 1'
#
loop_
_entity.id
_entity.type
_entity.pdbx_description
1 polymer ?
#
loop_
_entity_poly.entity_id
_entity_poly.type
_entity_poly.pdbx_seq_one_letter_code
_entity_poly.pdbx_strand_id
1 'polypeptide(L)'
;MEKKKSEFDKVFSAWDILVIAFGAMIGWGWVVSTGDWIGRGGVLGAVIGFAIGGIMVFFVGLTYAELTAAMPQCGGEHVFSYKAMGPVGSFICTWAIILGYVSAVCFEACALPTIITYIYPGFLKGYLYTVAGFDIYASWLAVAMIVAFFITFINIKGAKTAATLQTVLTVIIGGVGILLIVASVVSGDASNLTPQLFAGDSASTTMKAIMSVAVMTPFFFIGFDVIPQAAEEINVPLKKIGMIMILSIVLAVAFYALIILGVGYVMSPSDISSSQAGSGLVTADAMAKAFHSSIMSKVLIVGGMCGIVTSWNSFLIGGSRAMYSMAESYMIPRTFRKLHKTHKTPVNALYLIGGLSILAPLFGRKMLVWIVDAGNFGCCLAYCMVSLSFIILRKKAPEMARPYKVKHYKIVGVLAVLMSGFMVAMYIIPGSGSNLVPQEWAMAGGWAVLGIIFFIVCKLKYKEKFGSHIDVAVDDEDITSEEDHTFEDALGAVNTAENVVEVQPAINFNYFLPVNIAFGSGKVLETGELTKPYGKKALIVTGRSSAKKSGLYDKVANSLSKAGIDHVLFDKVAQNPLTTTAMEGADFAKANGCDVVVAIGGGS
;
A
#
# COMPACT_ATOMS: atom_id res chain seq x y z
N MET A 1 -24.22 14.30 -14.90
CA MET A 1 -22.93 14.01 -15.55
C MET A 1 -22.85 12.51 -15.71
N GLU A 2 -22.64 12.03 -16.93
CA GLU A 2 -22.44 10.60 -17.18
C GLU A 2 -21.13 10.16 -16.52
N LYS A 3 -21.18 9.18 -15.61
CA LYS A 3 -20.00 8.65 -14.94
C LYS A 3 -19.24 7.79 -15.95
N LYS A 4 -17.94 8.00 -16.09
CA LYS A 4 -17.09 7.24 -16.99
C LYS A 4 -16.68 5.92 -16.33
N LYS A 5 -16.72 4.80 -17.08
CA LYS A 5 -16.14 3.53 -16.62
C LYS A 5 -14.61 3.65 -16.52
N SER A 6 -14.01 3.04 -15.49
CA SER A 6 -12.55 2.99 -15.35
C SER A 6 -11.88 2.38 -16.59
N GLU A 7 -10.72 2.92 -16.96
CA GLU A 7 -9.88 2.38 -18.04
C GLU A 7 -8.83 1.37 -17.50
N PHE A 8 -8.71 1.26 -16.17
CA PHE A 8 -7.82 0.32 -15.50
C PHE A 8 -8.49 -1.02 -15.24
N ASP A 9 -7.69 -2.08 -15.15
CA ASP A 9 -8.14 -3.41 -14.75
C ASP A 9 -8.01 -3.55 -13.23
N LYS A 10 -9.03 -4.05 -12.53
CA LYS A 10 -8.99 -4.35 -11.09
C LYS A 10 -8.16 -5.61 -10.85
N VAL A 11 -6.89 -5.44 -10.48
CA VAL A 11 -5.91 -6.54 -10.36
C VAL A 11 -5.31 -6.69 -8.97
N PHE A 12 -5.42 -5.69 -8.09
CA PHE A 12 -4.83 -5.71 -6.76
C PHE A 12 -5.78 -6.34 -5.73
N SER A 13 -5.35 -7.44 -5.12
CA SER A 13 -6.02 -8.05 -3.97
C SER A 13 -5.72 -7.29 -2.67
N ALA A 14 -6.41 -7.65 -1.58
CA ALA A 14 -6.14 -7.11 -0.25
C ALA A 14 -4.68 -7.31 0.21
N TRP A 15 -4.10 -8.44 -0.13
CA TRP A 15 -2.69 -8.72 0.13
C TRP A 15 -1.77 -7.84 -0.70
N ASP A 16 -2.04 -7.69 -2.01
CA ASP A 16 -1.22 -6.87 -2.90
C ASP A 16 -1.12 -5.41 -2.39
N ILE A 17 -2.26 -4.80 -1.99
CA ILE A 17 -2.25 -3.43 -1.48
C ILE A 17 -1.57 -3.29 -0.12
N LEU A 18 -1.71 -4.29 0.76
CA LEU A 18 -1.01 -4.30 2.05
C LEU A 18 0.51 -4.33 1.84
N VAL A 19 1.00 -5.23 0.98
CA VAL A 19 2.45 -5.37 0.74
C VAL A 19 3.01 -4.20 -0.07
N ILE A 20 2.23 -3.55 -0.94
CA ILE A 20 2.64 -2.32 -1.65
C ILE A 20 2.90 -1.21 -0.64
N ALA A 21 1.96 -0.95 0.27
CA ALA A 21 2.08 0.10 1.27
C ALA A 21 3.13 -0.24 2.34
N PHE A 22 3.02 -1.41 2.96
CA PHE A 22 3.95 -1.85 4.01
C PHE A 22 5.38 -1.97 3.48
N GLY A 23 5.57 -2.59 2.30
CA GLY A 23 6.88 -2.73 1.67
C GLY A 23 7.50 -1.40 1.22
N ALA A 24 6.68 -0.40 0.87
CA ALA A 24 7.17 0.96 0.61
C ALA A 24 7.72 1.61 1.89
N MET A 25 7.00 1.45 3.01
CA MET A 25 7.40 2.04 4.30
C MET A 25 8.62 1.36 4.92
N ILE A 26 8.73 0.02 4.88
CA ILE A 26 9.86 -0.71 5.50
C ILE A 26 11.08 -0.85 4.59
N GLY A 27 11.37 0.12 3.72
CA GLY A 27 12.53 0.11 2.82
C GLY A 27 13.88 -0.16 3.50
N TRP A 28 14.95 0.39 2.99
CA TRP A 28 16.31 0.19 3.54
C TRP A 28 16.58 0.95 4.86
N GLY A 29 15.77 1.95 5.20
CA GLY A 29 16.03 2.90 6.29
C GLY A 29 16.35 2.25 7.64
N TRP A 30 15.64 1.19 8.02
CA TRP A 30 15.88 0.49 9.29
C TRP A 30 17.22 -0.25 9.35
N VAL A 31 17.79 -0.63 8.22
CA VAL A 31 19.10 -1.29 8.18
C VAL A 31 20.21 -0.28 8.46
N VAL A 32 20.11 0.92 7.89
CA VAL A 32 21.19 1.90 7.94
C VAL A 32 21.06 2.91 9.09
N SER A 33 19.83 3.20 9.53
CA SER A 33 19.59 4.33 10.45
C SER A 33 19.31 3.92 11.91
N THR A 34 19.07 2.65 12.20
CA THR A 34 18.74 2.20 13.58
C THR A 34 19.83 2.58 14.59
N GLY A 35 21.10 2.49 14.21
CA GLY A 35 22.20 2.92 15.06
C GLY A 35 22.16 4.43 15.36
N ASP A 36 21.86 5.27 14.36
CA ASP A 36 21.71 6.72 14.54
C ASP A 36 20.51 7.05 15.45
N TRP A 37 19.38 6.37 15.28
CA TRP A 37 18.20 6.57 16.14
C TRP A 37 18.49 6.23 17.60
N ILE A 38 19.16 5.09 17.84
CA ILE A 38 19.56 4.70 19.21
C ILE A 38 20.61 5.68 19.77
N GLY A 39 21.58 6.10 18.95
CA GLY A 39 22.58 7.08 19.37
C GLY A 39 21.98 8.43 19.75
N ARG A 40 20.93 8.89 19.06
CA ARG A 40 20.24 10.15 19.34
C ARG A 40 19.29 10.06 20.52
N GLY A 41 18.47 9.04 20.58
CA GLY A 41 17.35 8.93 21.53
C GLY A 41 17.58 8.00 22.72
N GLY A 42 18.56 7.11 22.63
CA GLY A 42 18.58 5.87 23.39
C GLY A 42 17.58 4.86 22.81
N VAL A 43 17.61 3.63 23.27
CA VAL A 43 16.77 2.56 22.73
C VAL A 43 15.28 2.87 22.93
N LEU A 44 14.86 3.12 24.16
CA LEU A 44 13.46 3.41 24.47
C LEU A 44 13.04 4.80 23.98
N GLY A 45 13.96 5.77 24.04
CA GLY A 45 13.71 7.10 23.48
C GLY A 45 13.49 7.07 21.97
N ALA A 46 14.21 6.24 21.22
CA ALA A 46 13.99 6.05 19.80
C ALA A 46 12.64 5.35 19.52
N VAL A 47 12.27 4.32 20.29
CA VAL A 47 10.95 3.67 20.18
C VAL A 47 9.82 4.67 20.43
N ILE A 48 9.94 5.51 21.47
CA ILE A 48 8.94 6.56 21.75
C ILE A 48 8.90 7.59 20.61
N GLY A 49 10.05 7.97 20.06
CA GLY A 49 10.14 8.84 18.89
C GLY A 49 9.36 8.28 17.69
N PHE A 50 9.56 6.99 17.38
CA PHE A 50 8.81 6.30 16.33
C PHE A 50 7.32 6.16 16.64
N ALA A 51 6.95 5.94 17.90
CA ALA A 51 5.56 5.92 18.32
C ALA A 51 4.89 7.30 18.15
N ILE A 52 5.58 8.40 18.51
CA ILE A 52 5.07 9.77 18.29
C ILE A 52 4.85 10.04 16.80
N GLY A 53 5.86 9.78 15.97
CA GLY A 53 5.73 9.96 14.52
C GLY A 53 4.70 9.03 13.90
N GLY A 54 4.62 7.78 14.38
CA GLY A 54 3.58 6.83 13.97
C GLY A 54 2.17 7.34 14.30
N ILE A 55 1.95 7.94 15.46
CA ILE A 55 0.68 8.58 15.82
C ILE A 55 0.37 9.74 14.88
N MET A 56 1.37 10.57 14.54
CA MET A 56 1.18 11.68 13.59
C MET A 56 0.71 11.15 12.23
N VAL A 57 1.40 10.15 11.68
CA VAL A 57 1.04 9.53 10.39
C VAL A 57 -0.27 8.75 10.47
N PHE A 58 -0.60 8.15 11.61
CA PHE A 58 -1.87 7.45 11.83
C PHE A 58 -3.08 8.39 11.68
N PHE A 59 -3.03 9.59 12.26
CA PHE A 59 -4.12 10.57 12.10
C PHE A 59 -4.25 11.05 10.65
N VAL A 60 -3.13 11.28 9.96
CA VAL A 60 -3.13 11.57 8.52
C VAL A 60 -3.72 10.40 7.74
N GLY A 61 -3.27 9.17 8.01
CA GLY A 61 -3.76 7.94 7.39
C GLY A 61 -5.27 7.73 7.53
N LEU A 62 -5.85 8.08 8.69
CA LEU A 62 -7.30 8.03 8.87
C LEU A 62 -8.05 8.95 7.89
N THR A 63 -7.52 10.15 7.59
CA THR A 63 -8.13 11.05 6.60
C THR A 63 -8.05 10.47 5.20
N TYR A 64 -6.91 9.88 4.84
CA TYR A 64 -6.72 9.17 3.59
C TYR A 64 -7.63 7.95 3.45
N ALA A 65 -7.74 7.15 4.51
CA ALA A 65 -8.56 5.94 4.53
C ALA A 65 -10.04 6.23 4.20
N GLU A 66 -10.59 7.29 4.80
CA GLU A 66 -11.97 7.71 4.49
C GLU A 66 -12.11 8.27 3.08
N LEU A 67 -11.19 9.15 2.67
CA LEU A 67 -11.26 9.78 1.36
C LEU A 67 -11.06 8.78 0.22
N THR A 68 -10.15 7.81 0.38
CA THR A 68 -9.93 6.74 -0.59
C THR A 68 -11.16 5.84 -0.74
N ALA A 69 -11.77 5.45 0.39
CA ALA A 69 -12.99 4.66 0.36
C ALA A 69 -14.18 5.42 -0.23
N ALA A 70 -14.26 6.74 -0.02
CA ALA A 70 -15.33 7.58 -0.54
C ALA A 70 -15.13 7.96 -2.02
N MET A 71 -13.91 8.02 -2.49
CA MET A 71 -13.54 8.44 -3.85
C MET A 71 -12.44 7.51 -4.40
N PRO A 72 -12.76 6.25 -4.75
CA PRO A 72 -11.78 5.24 -5.17
C PRO A 72 -11.35 5.44 -6.63
N GLN A 73 -10.75 6.58 -6.92
CA GLN A 73 -10.30 6.98 -8.25
C GLN A 73 -8.79 7.10 -8.29
N CYS A 74 -8.21 6.77 -9.45
CA CYS A 74 -6.79 6.92 -9.72
C CYS A 74 -6.30 8.35 -9.46
N GLY A 75 -5.17 8.48 -8.80
CA GLY A 75 -4.58 9.77 -8.46
C GLY A 75 -4.98 10.31 -7.09
N GLY A 76 -5.68 9.55 -6.26
CA GLY A 76 -5.95 9.81 -4.83
C GLY A 76 -6.00 11.29 -4.42
N GLU A 77 -4.85 11.86 -4.01
CA GLU A 77 -4.70 13.26 -3.58
C GLU A 77 -5.21 14.25 -4.62
N HIS A 78 -5.06 13.94 -5.92
CA HIS A 78 -5.58 14.76 -7.01
C HIS A 78 -7.08 14.91 -6.91
N VAL A 79 -7.78 13.79 -6.73
CA VAL A 79 -9.24 13.74 -6.64
C VAL A 79 -9.74 14.41 -5.37
N PHE A 80 -9.12 14.09 -4.22
CA PHE A 80 -9.53 14.61 -2.92
C PHE A 80 -9.38 16.13 -2.85
N SER A 81 -8.21 16.63 -3.24
CA SER A 81 -7.92 18.06 -3.23
C SER A 81 -8.71 18.83 -4.31
N TYR A 82 -9.00 18.19 -5.45
CA TYR A 82 -9.84 18.79 -6.48
C TYR A 82 -11.27 19.05 -5.96
N LYS A 83 -11.91 18.03 -5.39
CA LYS A 83 -13.27 18.18 -4.86
C LYS A 83 -13.34 19.14 -3.67
N ALA A 84 -12.30 19.20 -2.86
CA ALA A 84 -12.23 20.11 -1.71
C ALA A 84 -11.91 21.55 -2.09
N MET A 85 -10.84 21.76 -2.86
CA MET A 85 -10.18 23.06 -3.08
C MET A 85 -10.18 23.51 -4.54
N GLY A 86 -10.70 22.70 -5.47
CA GLY A 86 -10.74 23.01 -6.89
C GLY A 86 -9.39 22.80 -7.63
N PRO A 87 -9.32 23.25 -8.91
CA PRO A 87 -8.21 22.92 -9.80
C PRO A 87 -6.84 23.38 -9.29
N VAL A 88 -6.74 24.57 -8.70
CA VAL A 88 -5.47 25.13 -8.19
C VAL A 88 -4.96 24.32 -7.00
N GLY A 89 -5.85 24.05 -6.01
CA GLY A 89 -5.50 23.25 -4.84
C GLY A 89 -5.07 21.84 -5.24
N SER A 90 -5.78 21.23 -6.18
CA SER A 90 -5.43 19.92 -6.72
C SER A 90 -4.08 19.91 -7.42
N PHE A 91 -3.79 20.93 -8.24
CA PHE A 91 -2.49 21.05 -8.91
C PHE A 91 -1.34 21.09 -7.90
N ILE A 92 -1.44 21.96 -6.89
CA ILE A 92 -0.39 22.12 -5.87
C ILE A 92 -0.19 20.82 -5.10
N CYS A 93 -1.28 20.22 -4.61
CA CYS A 93 -1.24 18.98 -3.83
C CYS A 93 -0.58 17.84 -4.61
N THR A 94 -1.05 17.62 -5.85
CA THR A 94 -0.56 16.50 -6.67
C THR A 94 0.85 16.75 -7.19
N TRP A 95 1.19 17.99 -7.53
CA TRP A 95 2.54 18.34 -7.97
C TRP A 95 3.56 18.16 -6.84
N ALA A 96 3.16 18.44 -5.60
CA ALA A 96 3.97 18.22 -4.42
C ALA A 96 4.23 16.73 -4.15
N ILE A 97 3.20 15.87 -4.21
CA ILE A 97 3.40 14.44 -3.97
C ILE A 97 4.19 13.76 -5.09
N ILE A 98 4.04 14.20 -6.35
CA ILE A 98 4.83 13.69 -7.48
C ILE A 98 6.33 13.96 -7.27
N LEU A 99 6.72 15.12 -6.70
CA LEU A 99 8.11 15.37 -6.33
C LEU A 99 8.62 14.29 -5.37
N GLY A 100 7.85 13.95 -4.35
CA GLY A 100 8.18 12.89 -3.41
C GLY A 100 8.44 11.56 -4.09
N TYR A 101 7.52 11.12 -4.95
CA TYR A 101 7.66 9.84 -5.65
C TYR A 101 8.84 9.82 -6.62
N VAL A 102 8.99 10.86 -7.43
CA VAL A 102 10.10 10.96 -8.41
C VAL A 102 11.45 11.01 -7.70
N SER A 103 11.56 11.80 -6.64
CA SER A 103 12.80 11.92 -5.86
C SER A 103 13.20 10.60 -5.21
N ALA A 104 12.25 9.89 -4.61
CA ALA A 104 12.48 8.58 -4.00
C ALA A 104 12.95 7.56 -5.05
N VAL A 105 12.26 7.46 -6.20
CA VAL A 105 12.63 6.57 -7.32
C VAL A 105 14.04 6.84 -7.82
N CYS A 106 14.44 8.11 -7.93
CA CYS A 106 15.79 8.50 -8.34
C CYS A 106 16.85 8.15 -7.29
N PHE A 107 16.54 8.34 -6.01
CA PHE A 107 17.43 8.01 -4.90
C PHE A 107 17.68 6.51 -4.77
N GLU A 108 16.63 5.70 -4.88
CA GLU A 108 16.73 4.24 -4.76
C GLU A 108 17.64 3.65 -5.85
N ALA A 109 17.69 4.25 -7.03
CA ALA A 109 18.60 3.85 -8.11
C ALA A 109 20.08 3.95 -7.71
N CYS A 110 20.44 4.88 -6.83
CA CYS A 110 21.79 5.02 -6.30
C CYS A 110 22.03 4.22 -5.03
N ALA A 111 20.99 4.02 -4.23
CA ALA A 111 21.10 3.31 -2.96
C ALA A 111 21.51 1.85 -3.18
N LEU A 112 20.87 1.15 -4.11
CA LEU A 112 21.10 -0.28 -4.35
C LEU A 112 22.55 -0.63 -4.69
N PRO A 113 23.21 -0.03 -5.71
CA PRO A 113 24.61 -0.35 -6.01
C PRO A 113 25.56 0.10 -4.90
N THR A 114 25.23 1.12 -4.12
CA THR A 114 26.02 1.52 -2.96
C THR A 114 26.06 0.42 -1.91
N ILE A 115 24.94 -0.27 -1.69
CA ILE A 115 24.88 -1.36 -0.71
C ILE A 115 25.70 -2.58 -1.14
N ILE A 116 25.84 -2.84 -2.42
CA ILE A 116 26.69 -3.92 -2.93
C ILE A 116 28.12 -3.77 -2.42
N THR A 117 28.60 -2.55 -2.20
CA THR A 117 29.95 -2.31 -1.67
C THR A 117 30.18 -2.88 -0.26
N TYR A 118 29.12 -2.99 0.56
CA TYR A 118 29.22 -3.62 1.89
C TYR A 118 29.40 -5.13 1.83
N ILE A 119 28.86 -5.77 0.77
CA ILE A 119 29.00 -7.23 0.57
C ILE A 119 30.31 -7.53 -0.13
N TYR A 120 30.67 -6.74 -1.12
CA TYR A 120 31.86 -6.90 -1.96
C TYR A 120 32.58 -5.57 -2.14
N PRO A 121 33.56 -5.21 -1.28
CA PRO A 121 34.30 -3.95 -1.35
C PRO A 121 35.02 -3.72 -2.68
N GLY A 122 35.45 -4.78 -3.36
CA GLY A 122 36.09 -4.73 -4.68
C GLY A 122 35.16 -4.48 -5.86
N PHE A 123 33.89 -4.17 -5.61
CA PHE A 123 32.85 -3.91 -6.62
C PHE A 123 33.14 -2.65 -7.45
N LEU A 124 33.68 -1.58 -6.82
CA LEU A 124 33.95 -0.30 -7.46
C LEU A 124 35.13 -0.40 -8.42
N LYS A 125 34.84 -0.43 -9.73
CA LYS A 125 35.84 -0.48 -10.82
C LYS A 125 35.52 0.54 -11.89
N GLY A 126 36.60 1.10 -12.50
CA GLY A 126 36.48 2.06 -13.59
C GLY A 126 35.96 3.41 -13.09
N TYR A 127 36.81 4.15 -12.36
CA TYR A 127 36.51 5.53 -11.97
C TYR A 127 36.22 6.38 -13.20
N LEU A 128 35.14 7.16 -13.14
CA LEU A 128 34.71 8.06 -14.24
C LEU A 128 34.92 9.53 -13.89
N TYR A 129 34.31 9.99 -12.81
CA TYR A 129 34.37 11.39 -12.35
C TYR A 129 33.82 11.51 -10.92
N THR A 130 34.01 12.70 -10.31
CA THR A 130 33.51 13.03 -8.98
C THR A 130 32.46 14.15 -9.08
N VAL A 131 31.30 13.97 -8.45
CA VAL A 131 30.24 14.98 -8.34
C VAL A 131 29.91 15.23 -6.88
N ALA A 132 29.95 16.49 -6.44
CA ALA A 132 29.65 16.91 -5.08
C ALA A 132 30.42 16.11 -3.99
N GLY A 133 31.66 15.67 -4.32
CA GLY A 133 32.50 14.86 -3.42
C GLY A 133 32.12 13.38 -3.37
N PHE A 134 31.32 12.88 -4.31
CA PHE A 134 31.02 11.47 -4.49
C PHE A 134 31.65 10.94 -5.78
N ASP A 135 32.48 9.90 -5.66
CA ASP A 135 33.17 9.28 -6.78
C ASP A 135 32.26 8.32 -7.52
N ILE A 136 32.12 8.50 -8.83
CA ILE A 136 31.29 7.67 -9.70
C ILE A 136 32.18 6.68 -10.44
N TYR A 137 31.82 5.39 -10.29
CA TYR A 137 32.49 4.27 -10.93
C TYR A 137 31.61 3.63 -12.00
N ALA A 138 32.21 3.14 -13.08
CA ALA A 138 31.48 2.51 -14.18
C ALA A 138 30.68 1.29 -13.74
N SER A 139 31.22 0.44 -12.87
CA SER A 139 30.52 -0.72 -12.32
C SER A 139 29.30 -0.32 -11.47
N TRP A 140 29.44 0.72 -10.64
CA TRP A 140 28.37 1.24 -9.81
C TRP A 140 27.24 1.83 -10.66
N LEU A 141 27.62 2.65 -11.66
CA LEU A 141 26.68 3.30 -12.60
C LEU A 141 25.94 2.26 -13.46
N ALA A 142 26.65 1.25 -13.97
CA ALA A 142 26.06 0.19 -14.79
C ALA A 142 24.98 -0.58 -14.02
N VAL A 143 25.25 -0.99 -12.77
CA VAL A 143 24.25 -1.68 -11.96
C VAL A 143 23.04 -0.78 -11.67
N ALA A 144 23.26 0.49 -11.31
CA ALA A 144 22.19 1.45 -11.07
C ALA A 144 21.25 1.55 -12.29
N MET A 145 21.81 1.77 -13.47
CA MET A 145 21.04 1.97 -14.72
C MET A 145 20.33 0.68 -15.16
N ILE A 146 20.98 -0.49 -15.05
CA ILE A 146 20.40 -1.79 -15.42
C ILE A 146 19.19 -2.11 -14.53
N VAL A 147 19.34 -1.93 -13.22
CA VAL A 147 18.24 -2.20 -12.27
C VAL A 147 17.09 -1.22 -12.48
N ALA A 148 17.41 0.09 -12.68
CA ALA A 148 16.39 1.11 -12.97
C ALA A 148 15.59 0.78 -14.25
N PHE A 149 16.28 0.35 -15.30
CA PHE A 149 15.63 -0.13 -16.53
C PHE A 149 14.73 -1.33 -16.26
N PHE A 150 15.21 -2.31 -15.48
CA PHE A 150 14.49 -3.55 -15.24
C PHE A 150 13.22 -3.32 -14.40
N ILE A 151 13.29 -2.51 -13.34
CA ILE A 151 12.14 -2.18 -12.49
C ILE A 151 11.11 -1.37 -13.31
N THR A 152 11.56 -0.42 -14.12
CA THR A 152 10.69 0.35 -15.01
C THR A 152 9.98 -0.58 -16.02
N PHE A 153 10.71 -1.51 -16.63
CA PHE A 153 10.17 -2.48 -17.57
C PHE A 153 9.11 -3.39 -16.93
N ILE A 154 9.35 -3.88 -15.70
CA ILE A 154 8.37 -4.69 -14.96
C ILE A 154 7.07 -3.91 -14.74
N ASN A 155 7.16 -2.64 -14.36
CA ASN A 155 5.99 -1.78 -14.15
C ASN A 155 5.21 -1.52 -15.45
N ILE A 156 5.88 -1.45 -16.60
CA ILE A 156 5.23 -1.33 -17.91
C ILE A 156 4.51 -2.64 -18.29
N LYS A 157 5.10 -3.79 -17.95
CA LYS A 157 4.54 -5.13 -18.24
C LYS A 157 3.26 -5.45 -17.47
N GLY A 158 2.89 -4.65 -16.50
CA GLY A 158 1.58 -4.72 -15.86
C GLY A 158 1.60 -4.57 -14.34
N ALA A 159 0.51 -4.02 -13.82
CA ALA A 159 0.32 -3.79 -12.40
C ALA A 159 0.41 -5.09 -11.58
N LYS A 160 -0.16 -6.20 -12.09
CA LYS A 160 -0.09 -7.51 -11.44
C LYS A 160 1.33 -8.06 -11.36
N THR A 161 2.14 -7.87 -12.40
CA THR A 161 3.56 -8.28 -12.41
C THR A 161 4.36 -7.48 -11.37
N ALA A 162 4.14 -6.17 -11.30
CA ALA A 162 4.75 -5.30 -10.31
C ALA A 162 4.34 -5.69 -8.87
N ALA A 163 3.05 -6.04 -8.65
CA ALA A 163 2.56 -6.49 -7.35
C ALA A 163 3.14 -7.86 -6.94
N THR A 164 3.33 -8.77 -7.88
CA THR A 164 3.98 -10.06 -7.60
C THR A 164 5.43 -9.88 -7.16
N LEU A 165 6.19 -9.04 -7.86
CA LEU A 165 7.56 -8.65 -7.44
C LEU A 165 7.53 -8.05 -6.03
N GLN A 166 6.62 -7.10 -5.81
CA GLN A 166 6.44 -6.44 -4.50
C GLN A 166 6.20 -7.46 -3.38
N THR A 167 5.29 -8.41 -3.60
CA THR A 167 4.95 -9.45 -2.62
C THR A 167 6.18 -10.29 -2.25
N VAL A 168 6.90 -10.82 -3.24
CA VAL A 168 8.08 -11.64 -3.00
C VAL A 168 9.13 -10.88 -2.19
N LEU A 169 9.44 -9.66 -2.59
CA LEU A 169 10.48 -8.87 -1.94
C LEU A 169 10.05 -8.38 -0.55
N THR A 170 8.76 -8.02 -0.34
CA THR A 170 8.24 -7.62 0.97
C THR A 170 8.25 -8.78 1.96
N VAL A 171 7.94 -10.00 1.49
CA VAL A 171 8.04 -11.21 2.33
C VAL A 171 9.50 -11.48 2.72
N ILE A 172 10.45 -11.29 1.82
CA ILE A 172 11.88 -11.49 2.13
C ILE A 172 12.34 -10.46 3.16
N ILE A 173 12.13 -9.17 2.94
CA ILE A 173 12.61 -8.13 3.88
C ILE A 173 11.90 -8.22 5.24
N GLY A 174 10.58 -8.45 5.25
CA GLY A 174 9.81 -8.66 6.47
C GLY A 174 10.28 -9.91 7.23
N GLY A 175 10.53 -11.00 6.50
CA GLY A 175 11.05 -12.26 7.06
C GLY A 175 12.41 -12.10 7.70
N VAL A 176 13.33 -11.38 7.05
CA VAL A 176 14.67 -11.08 7.62
C VAL A 176 14.57 -10.18 8.86
N GLY A 177 13.66 -9.19 8.85
CA GLY A 177 13.38 -8.36 10.02
C GLY A 177 12.82 -9.19 11.20
N ILE A 178 11.84 -10.04 10.93
CA ILE A 178 11.28 -10.96 11.94
C ILE A 178 12.36 -11.92 12.46
N LEU A 179 13.22 -12.42 11.59
CA LEU A 179 14.33 -13.30 11.98
C LEU A 179 15.27 -12.58 12.96
N LEU A 180 15.61 -11.31 12.71
CA LEU A 180 16.39 -10.50 13.66
C LEU A 180 15.66 -10.32 14.99
N ILE A 181 14.36 -9.99 14.97
CA ILE A 181 13.55 -9.78 16.19
C ILE A 181 13.54 -11.07 17.03
N VAL A 182 13.27 -12.22 16.41
CA VAL A 182 13.26 -13.53 17.10
C VAL A 182 14.64 -13.87 17.65
N ALA A 183 15.69 -13.70 16.85
CA ALA A 183 17.06 -13.94 17.29
C ALA A 183 17.45 -13.03 18.46
N SER A 184 17.00 -11.78 18.44
CA SER A 184 17.25 -10.82 19.54
C SER A 184 16.64 -11.28 20.86
N VAL A 185 15.45 -11.88 20.83
CA VAL A 185 14.80 -12.42 22.04
C VAL A 185 15.60 -13.60 22.61
N VAL A 186 16.20 -14.43 21.75
CA VAL A 186 16.93 -15.64 22.16
C VAL A 186 18.34 -15.33 22.64
N SER A 187 19.05 -14.42 21.98
CA SER A 187 20.49 -14.16 22.18
C SER A 187 20.80 -12.80 22.82
N GLY A 188 19.79 -11.96 23.04
CA GLY A 188 19.96 -10.64 23.64
C GLY A 188 20.11 -10.71 25.16
N ASP A 189 20.56 -9.60 25.73
CA ASP A 189 20.76 -9.43 27.17
C ASP A 189 20.17 -8.10 27.64
N ALA A 190 19.33 -8.13 28.68
CA ALA A 190 18.73 -6.94 29.28
C ALA A 190 19.78 -5.95 29.81
N SER A 191 20.97 -6.42 30.17
CA SER A 191 22.09 -5.58 30.61
C SER A 191 22.54 -4.60 29.51
N ASN A 192 22.36 -4.93 28.22
CA ASN A 192 22.66 -4.05 27.11
C ASN A 192 21.71 -2.84 27.05
N LEU A 193 20.44 -3.02 27.45
CA LEU A 193 19.44 -1.95 27.43
C LEU A 193 19.69 -0.89 28.52
N THR A 194 20.03 -1.30 29.74
CA THR A 194 20.08 -0.45 30.92
C THR A 194 20.95 0.81 30.74
N PRO A 195 22.16 0.74 30.14
CA PRO A 195 23.02 1.90 29.95
C PRO A 195 22.55 2.88 28.85
N GLN A 196 21.63 2.47 28.02
CA GLN A 196 21.24 3.23 26.81
C GLN A 196 19.73 3.33 26.60
N LEU A 197 18.93 3.22 27.67
CA LEU A 197 17.47 3.36 27.55
C LEU A 197 17.07 4.72 26.98
N PHE A 198 17.68 5.77 27.50
CA PHE A 198 17.44 7.15 27.07
C PHE A 198 18.77 7.88 26.88
N ALA A 199 18.83 8.75 25.88
CA ALA A 199 19.90 9.71 25.72
C ALA A 199 19.57 10.98 26.52
N GLY A 200 20.56 11.53 27.23
CA GLY A 200 20.45 12.76 28.05
C GLY A 200 20.38 12.49 29.54
N ASP A 201 20.95 13.47 30.30
CA ASP A 201 21.15 13.37 31.75
C ASP A 201 20.03 14.07 32.57
N SER A 202 19.05 14.64 31.91
CA SER A 202 17.90 15.32 32.51
C SER A 202 16.62 15.13 31.72
N ALA A 203 15.46 15.32 32.34
CA ALA A 203 14.17 15.22 31.68
C ALA A 203 14.07 16.11 30.42
N SER A 204 14.65 17.33 30.46
CA SER A 204 14.66 18.25 29.32
C SER A 204 15.54 17.75 28.16
N THR A 205 16.74 17.26 28.47
CA THR A 205 17.66 16.72 27.44
C THR A 205 17.12 15.42 26.84
N THR A 206 16.54 14.53 27.67
CA THR A 206 15.87 13.32 27.24
C THR A 206 14.68 13.62 26.31
N MET A 207 13.84 14.60 26.65
CA MET A 207 12.72 15.00 25.78
C MET A 207 13.22 15.55 24.44
N LYS A 208 14.28 16.36 24.44
CA LYS A 208 14.90 16.85 23.19
C LYS A 208 15.45 15.69 22.36
N ALA A 209 16.08 14.70 22.99
CA ALA A 209 16.60 13.51 22.35
C ALA A 209 15.47 12.68 21.69
N ILE A 210 14.37 12.42 22.40
CA ILE A 210 13.17 11.77 21.86
C ILE A 210 12.62 12.55 20.68
N MET A 211 12.45 13.86 20.81
CA MET A 211 11.90 14.71 19.75
C MET A 211 12.82 14.77 18.54
N SER A 212 14.15 14.71 18.69
CA SER A 212 15.09 14.65 17.57
C SER A 212 14.91 13.40 16.71
N VAL A 213 14.50 12.28 17.31
CA VAL A 213 14.11 11.06 16.57
C VAL A 213 12.71 11.24 15.98
N ALA A 214 11.73 11.71 16.77
CA ALA A 214 10.34 11.82 16.32
C ALA A 214 10.18 12.69 15.06
N VAL A 215 10.97 13.75 14.92
CA VAL A 215 10.95 14.65 13.76
C VAL A 215 11.40 13.96 12.46
N MET A 216 12.27 12.96 12.55
CA MET A 216 12.76 12.21 11.39
C MET A 216 11.79 11.12 10.92
N THR A 217 10.94 10.62 11.82
CA THR A 217 10.13 9.41 11.55
C THR A 217 9.09 9.53 10.45
N PRO A 218 8.47 10.70 10.16
CA PRO A 218 7.51 10.82 9.06
C PRO A 218 8.06 10.34 7.71
N PHE A 219 9.34 10.58 7.44
CA PHE A 219 10.02 10.08 6.25
C PHE A 219 9.92 8.56 6.10
N PHE A 220 10.08 7.83 7.21
CA PHE A 220 10.07 6.35 7.21
C PHE A 220 8.67 5.75 7.09
N PHE A 221 7.62 6.57 7.18
CA PHE A 221 6.23 6.16 7.01
C PHE A 221 5.61 6.58 5.68
N ILE A 222 6.36 7.22 4.77
CA ILE A 222 5.89 7.51 3.41
C ILE A 222 5.73 6.18 2.67
N GLY A 223 4.57 5.98 2.03
CA GLY A 223 4.27 4.77 1.26
C GLY A 223 2.84 4.27 1.37
N PHE A 224 2.11 4.52 2.46
CA PHE A 224 0.69 4.19 2.57
C PHE A 224 -0.17 4.98 1.55
N ASP A 225 0.29 6.14 1.17
CA ASP A 225 -0.29 7.08 0.20
C ASP A 225 -0.22 6.57 -1.26
N VAL A 226 0.52 5.50 -1.53
CA VAL A 226 0.49 4.81 -2.84
C VAL A 226 -0.84 4.08 -3.07
N ILE A 227 -1.53 3.63 -2.00
CA ILE A 227 -2.84 2.95 -2.11
C ILE A 227 -3.87 3.82 -2.85
N PRO A 228 -4.15 5.08 -2.44
CA PRO A 228 -5.11 5.93 -3.13
C PRO A 228 -4.71 6.25 -4.57
N GLN A 229 -3.43 6.27 -4.90
CA GLN A 229 -2.98 6.49 -6.28
C GLN A 229 -3.47 5.40 -7.23
N ALA A 230 -3.48 4.15 -6.76
CA ALA A 230 -3.87 2.99 -7.54
C ALA A 230 -5.30 2.50 -7.24
N ALA A 231 -6.16 3.34 -6.66
CA ALA A 231 -7.47 2.95 -6.13
C ALA A 231 -8.39 2.29 -7.17
N GLU A 232 -8.33 2.68 -8.45
CA GLU A 232 -9.12 2.06 -9.52
C GLU A 232 -8.67 0.63 -9.88
N GLU A 233 -7.44 0.25 -9.53
CA GLU A 233 -6.88 -1.08 -9.80
C GLU A 233 -7.15 -2.07 -8.65
N ILE A 234 -7.78 -1.62 -7.57
CA ILE A 234 -8.03 -2.41 -6.37
C ILE A 234 -9.32 -3.23 -6.53
N ASN A 235 -9.21 -4.53 -6.25
CA ASN A 235 -10.31 -5.49 -6.29
C ASN A 235 -10.66 -5.99 -4.89
N VAL A 236 -11.08 -5.06 -4.03
CA VAL A 236 -11.59 -5.35 -2.68
C VAL A 236 -12.70 -4.37 -2.32
N PRO A 237 -13.61 -4.72 -1.39
CA PRO A 237 -14.64 -3.81 -0.89
C PRO A 237 -14.05 -2.49 -0.39
N LEU A 238 -14.68 -1.37 -0.69
CA LEU A 238 -14.15 -0.03 -0.40
C LEU A 238 -13.85 0.21 1.08
N LYS A 239 -14.67 -0.35 1.99
CA LYS A 239 -14.43 -0.30 3.42
C LYS A 239 -13.10 -0.94 3.82
N LYS A 240 -12.76 -2.08 3.20
CA LYS A 240 -11.52 -2.82 3.47
C LYS A 240 -10.27 -2.06 3.03
N ILE A 241 -10.36 -1.22 1.98
CA ILE A 241 -9.24 -0.38 1.51
C ILE A 241 -8.75 0.53 2.65
N GLY A 242 -9.67 1.25 3.30
CA GLY A 242 -9.33 2.10 4.44
C GLY A 242 -8.73 1.34 5.62
N MET A 243 -9.28 0.16 5.93
CA MET A 243 -8.75 -0.70 7.01
C MET A 243 -7.34 -1.20 6.71
N ILE A 244 -7.07 -1.65 5.49
CA ILE A 244 -5.75 -2.14 5.07
C ILE A 244 -4.71 -1.02 5.12
N MET A 245 -5.08 0.18 4.72
CA MET A 245 -4.22 1.36 4.81
C MET A 245 -3.80 1.63 6.26
N ILE A 246 -4.74 1.65 7.20
CA ILE A 246 -4.44 1.84 8.61
C ILE A 246 -3.61 0.68 9.17
N LEU A 247 -3.94 -0.56 8.79
CA LEU A 247 -3.18 -1.74 9.19
C LEU A 247 -1.72 -1.64 8.73
N SER A 248 -1.46 -1.19 7.50
CA SER A 248 -0.10 -1.05 6.99
C SER A 248 0.74 -0.06 7.81
N ILE A 249 0.14 1.06 8.25
CA ILE A 249 0.81 2.04 9.11
C ILE A 249 1.13 1.42 10.48
N VAL A 250 0.16 0.76 11.12
CA VAL A 250 0.35 0.13 12.42
C VAL A 250 1.44 -0.94 12.37
N LEU A 251 1.44 -1.77 11.32
CA LEU A 251 2.48 -2.78 11.12
C LEU A 251 3.87 -2.16 10.93
N ALA A 252 3.98 -1.05 10.20
CA ALA A 252 5.25 -0.34 10.01
C ALA A 252 5.78 0.23 11.34
N VAL A 253 4.91 0.88 12.14
CA VAL A 253 5.29 1.39 13.47
C VAL A 253 5.77 0.27 14.38
N ALA A 254 5.03 -0.83 14.43
CA ALA A 254 5.40 -2.01 15.23
C ALA A 254 6.73 -2.62 14.76
N PHE A 255 6.92 -2.75 13.46
CA PHE A 255 8.14 -3.28 12.86
C PHE A 255 9.37 -2.45 13.26
N TYR A 256 9.32 -1.13 13.08
CA TYR A 256 10.41 -0.23 13.46
C TYR A 256 10.71 -0.29 14.96
N ALA A 257 9.67 -0.25 15.81
CA ALA A 257 9.83 -0.34 17.26
C ALA A 257 10.50 -1.64 17.69
N LEU A 258 10.07 -2.77 17.13
CA LEU A 258 10.63 -4.09 17.44
C LEU A 258 12.07 -4.24 16.95
N ILE A 259 12.43 -3.69 15.77
CA ILE A 259 13.82 -3.68 15.29
C ILE A 259 14.71 -2.86 16.22
N ILE A 260 14.30 -1.65 16.62
CA ILE A 260 15.07 -0.79 17.53
C ILE A 260 15.30 -1.51 18.87
N LEU A 261 14.24 -2.09 19.44
CA LEU A 261 14.34 -2.89 20.68
C LEU A 261 15.27 -4.08 20.51
N GLY A 262 15.13 -4.83 19.42
CA GLY A 262 15.94 -6.01 19.13
C GLY A 262 17.43 -5.67 19.01
N VAL A 263 17.76 -4.62 18.27
CA VAL A 263 19.15 -4.15 18.13
C VAL A 263 19.71 -3.72 19.49
N GLY A 264 18.97 -2.91 20.25
CA GLY A 264 19.42 -2.47 21.59
C GLY A 264 19.51 -3.61 22.61
N TYR A 265 18.77 -4.70 22.43
CA TYR A 265 18.82 -5.87 23.29
C TYR A 265 20.05 -6.76 23.01
N VAL A 266 20.52 -6.80 21.74
CA VAL A 266 21.69 -7.57 21.32
C VAL A 266 23.00 -6.79 21.45
N MET A 267 22.99 -5.49 21.16
CA MET A 267 24.18 -4.64 21.06
C MET A 267 24.33 -3.76 22.28
N SER A 268 25.52 -3.78 22.90
CA SER A 268 25.88 -2.81 23.94
C SER A 268 26.14 -1.41 23.33
N PRO A 269 26.17 -0.33 24.11
CA PRO A 269 26.53 1.02 23.62
C PRO A 269 27.88 1.07 22.89
N SER A 270 28.87 0.34 23.40
CA SER A 270 30.20 0.24 22.80
C SER A 270 30.18 -0.50 21.46
N ASP A 271 29.36 -1.56 21.35
CA ASP A 271 29.19 -2.29 20.08
C ASP A 271 28.54 -1.41 19.03
N ILE A 272 27.49 -0.66 19.39
CA ILE A 272 26.79 0.28 18.48
C ILE A 272 27.77 1.34 17.99
N SER A 273 28.54 1.96 18.90
CA SER A 273 29.51 2.99 18.54
C SER A 273 30.60 2.44 17.61
N SER A 274 31.11 1.24 17.91
CA SER A 274 32.12 0.56 17.09
C SER A 274 31.58 0.19 15.71
N SER A 275 30.36 -0.32 15.65
CA SER A 275 29.68 -0.63 14.37
C SER A 275 29.44 0.62 13.53
N GLN A 276 29.00 1.74 14.14
CA GLN A 276 28.81 3.01 13.44
C GLN A 276 30.13 3.56 12.86
N ALA A 277 31.22 3.45 13.60
CA ALA A 277 32.55 3.88 13.16
C ALA A 277 33.13 2.95 12.08
N GLY A 278 32.76 1.67 12.10
CA GLY A 278 33.24 0.63 11.19
C GLY A 278 32.37 0.43 9.96
N SER A 279 31.43 -0.49 10.02
CA SER A 279 30.53 -0.84 8.90
C SER A 279 29.48 0.25 8.60
N GLY A 280 29.06 0.98 9.61
CA GLY A 280 27.89 1.89 9.54
C GLY A 280 26.54 1.17 9.47
N LEU A 281 26.53 -0.17 9.57
CA LEU A 281 25.34 -0.99 9.44
C LEU A 281 25.03 -1.74 10.75
N VAL A 282 24.70 -0.97 11.81
CA VAL A 282 24.49 -1.50 13.17
C VAL A 282 23.50 -2.66 13.20
N THR A 283 22.42 -2.60 12.42
CA THR A 283 21.42 -3.66 12.37
C THR A 283 21.97 -4.96 11.76
N ALA A 284 22.84 -4.86 10.76
CA ALA A 284 23.49 -6.02 10.15
C ALA A 284 24.52 -6.66 11.11
N ASP A 285 25.23 -5.84 11.86
CA ASP A 285 26.18 -6.31 12.88
C ASP A 285 25.43 -6.91 14.08
N ALA A 286 24.28 -6.37 14.47
CA ALA A 286 23.40 -6.98 15.46
C ALA A 286 22.93 -8.38 15.03
N MET A 287 22.58 -8.56 13.76
CA MET A 287 22.21 -9.87 13.21
C MET A 287 23.40 -10.85 13.28
N ALA A 288 24.61 -10.39 12.91
CA ALA A 288 25.82 -11.21 13.00
C ALA A 288 26.10 -11.63 14.45
N LYS A 289 25.95 -10.71 15.40
CA LYS A 289 26.16 -10.97 16.83
C LYS A 289 25.11 -11.92 17.39
N ALA A 290 23.83 -11.73 17.05
CA ALA A 290 22.74 -12.59 17.50
C ALA A 290 22.89 -14.05 17.07
N PHE A 291 23.44 -14.29 15.90
CA PHE A 291 23.67 -15.66 15.36
C PHE A 291 25.09 -16.15 15.50
N HIS A 292 26.01 -15.37 16.09
CA HIS A 292 27.45 -15.65 16.13
C HIS A 292 28.03 -15.99 14.74
N SER A 293 27.56 -15.33 13.68
CA SER A 293 27.89 -15.62 12.29
C SER A 293 27.91 -14.38 11.40
N SER A 294 29.04 -14.08 10.79
CA SER A 294 29.19 -12.99 9.82
C SER A 294 28.38 -13.21 8.52
N ILE A 295 27.97 -14.45 8.23
CA ILE A 295 27.10 -14.73 7.08
C ILE A 295 25.72 -14.10 7.31
N MET A 296 25.25 -14.06 8.54
CA MET A 296 23.93 -13.53 8.88
C MET A 296 23.84 -12.01 8.69
N SER A 297 24.94 -11.25 8.85
CA SER A 297 24.95 -9.84 8.46
C SER A 297 24.74 -9.68 6.95
N LYS A 298 25.34 -10.53 6.12
CA LYS A 298 25.15 -10.52 4.67
C LYS A 298 23.72 -10.91 4.28
N VAL A 299 23.11 -11.87 4.98
CA VAL A 299 21.69 -12.24 4.80
C VAL A 299 20.79 -11.03 5.08
N LEU A 300 21.06 -10.29 6.16
CA LEU A 300 20.29 -9.09 6.47
C LEU A 300 20.50 -8.01 5.42
N ILE A 301 21.71 -7.79 4.94
CA ILE A 301 22.01 -6.80 3.90
C ILE A 301 21.28 -7.15 2.59
N VAL A 302 21.32 -8.43 2.16
CA VAL A 302 20.59 -8.88 0.96
C VAL A 302 19.09 -8.75 1.14
N GLY A 303 18.54 -9.12 2.31
CA GLY A 303 17.13 -8.89 2.62
C GLY A 303 16.76 -7.41 2.60
N GLY A 304 17.62 -6.56 3.16
CA GLY A 304 17.44 -5.11 3.14
C GLY A 304 17.49 -4.50 1.73
N MET A 305 18.31 -5.04 0.82
CA MET A 305 18.31 -4.64 -0.60
C MET A 305 16.93 -4.86 -1.25
N CYS A 306 16.20 -5.91 -0.82
CA CYS A 306 14.82 -6.11 -1.27
C CYS A 306 13.93 -4.90 -0.89
N GLY A 307 14.19 -4.26 0.26
CA GLY A 307 13.47 -3.07 0.70
C GLY A 307 13.69 -1.84 -0.19
N ILE A 308 14.87 -1.69 -0.77
CA ILE A 308 15.11 -0.64 -1.79
C ILE A 308 14.21 -0.88 -3.00
N VAL A 309 14.16 -2.12 -3.48
CA VAL A 309 13.38 -2.45 -4.67
C VAL A 309 11.88 -2.34 -4.39
N THR A 310 11.41 -2.65 -3.18
CA THR A 310 9.99 -2.52 -2.81
C THR A 310 9.54 -1.06 -2.75
N SER A 311 10.31 -0.17 -2.12
CA SER A 311 10.00 1.27 -2.11
C SER A 311 10.07 1.86 -3.52
N TRP A 312 11.12 1.53 -4.27
CA TRP A 312 11.27 1.96 -5.67
C TRP A 312 10.06 1.56 -6.54
N ASN A 313 9.66 0.29 -6.49
CA ASN A 313 8.52 -0.22 -7.23
C ASN A 313 7.20 0.46 -6.83
N SER A 314 6.95 0.63 -5.54
CA SER A 314 5.75 1.30 -5.03
C SER A 314 5.65 2.75 -5.47
N PHE A 315 6.76 3.51 -5.40
CA PHE A 315 6.77 4.91 -5.82
C PHE A 315 6.68 5.09 -7.33
N LEU A 316 7.17 4.14 -8.14
CA LEU A 316 6.87 4.09 -9.57
C LEU A 316 5.37 3.90 -9.85
N ILE A 317 4.73 2.99 -9.10
CA ILE A 317 3.28 2.77 -9.17
C ILE A 317 2.56 4.08 -8.83
N GLY A 318 2.81 4.66 -7.65
CA GLY A 318 2.16 5.88 -7.18
C GLY A 318 2.37 7.07 -8.10
N GLY A 319 3.61 7.39 -8.40
CA GLY A 319 3.98 8.55 -9.23
C GLY A 319 3.39 8.51 -10.63
N SER A 320 3.38 7.32 -11.27
CA SER A 320 2.83 7.19 -12.61
C SER A 320 1.30 7.38 -12.65
N ARG A 321 0.57 6.95 -11.60
CA ARG A 321 -0.88 7.15 -11.49
C ARG A 321 -1.22 8.59 -11.13
N ALA A 322 -0.46 9.24 -10.26
CA ALA A 322 -0.62 10.66 -9.97
C ALA A 322 -0.45 11.53 -11.23
N MET A 323 0.58 11.25 -12.05
CA MET A 323 0.76 11.91 -13.34
C MET A 323 -0.37 11.62 -14.33
N TYR A 324 -0.84 10.37 -14.40
CA TYR A 324 -1.99 10.02 -15.23
C TYR A 324 -3.23 10.85 -14.87
N SER A 325 -3.56 10.94 -13.60
CA SER A 325 -4.73 11.67 -13.11
C SER A 325 -4.64 13.18 -13.40
N MET A 326 -3.47 13.81 -13.21
CA MET A 326 -3.24 15.20 -13.62
C MET A 326 -3.41 15.40 -15.13
N ALA A 327 -2.90 14.47 -15.95
CA ALA A 327 -3.03 14.52 -17.40
C ALA A 327 -4.49 14.30 -17.87
N GLU A 328 -5.25 13.49 -17.16
CA GLU A 328 -6.67 13.31 -17.41
C GLU A 328 -7.45 14.60 -17.17
N SER A 329 -7.10 15.35 -16.14
CA SER A 329 -7.63 16.67 -15.81
C SER A 329 -7.01 17.82 -16.62
N TYR A 330 -6.23 17.53 -17.66
CA TYR A 330 -5.56 18.54 -18.53
C TYR A 330 -4.61 19.50 -17.80
N MET A 331 -4.15 19.15 -16.61
CA MET A 331 -3.25 19.97 -15.80
C MET A 331 -1.78 19.81 -16.20
N ILE A 332 -1.43 18.66 -16.81
CA ILE A 332 -0.15 18.41 -17.48
C ILE A 332 -0.42 17.86 -18.89
N PRO A 333 0.60 17.73 -19.78
CA PRO A 333 0.39 17.26 -21.15
C PRO A 333 -0.34 15.92 -21.21
N ARG A 334 -1.38 15.83 -22.03
CA ARG A 334 -2.22 14.63 -22.20
C ARG A 334 -1.48 13.37 -22.64
N THR A 335 -0.26 13.49 -23.11
CA THR A 335 0.58 12.35 -23.46
C THR A 335 0.78 11.40 -22.27
N PHE A 336 0.76 11.92 -21.04
CA PHE A 336 0.89 11.13 -19.81
C PHE A 336 -0.37 10.34 -19.43
N ARG A 337 -1.53 10.63 -20.05
CA ARG A 337 -2.75 9.85 -19.94
C ARG A 337 -2.72 8.54 -20.73
N LYS A 338 -1.68 8.31 -21.57
CA LYS A 338 -1.65 7.14 -22.45
C LYS A 338 -1.42 5.86 -21.64
N LEU A 339 -2.40 4.96 -21.66
CA LEU A 339 -2.30 3.61 -21.11
C LEU A 339 -1.71 2.62 -22.13
N HIS A 340 -1.05 1.60 -21.63
CA HIS A 340 -0.61 0.46 -22.43
C HIS A 340 -1.83 -0.28 -22.99
N LYS A 341 -1.80 -0.69 -24.27
CA LYS A 341 -2.96 -1.31 -24.93
C LYS A 341 -3.43 -2.58 -24.22
N THR A 342 -2.50 -3.43 -23.80
CA THR A 342 -2.78 -4.74 -23.18
C THR A 342 -2.75 -4.69 -21.67
N HIS A 343 -1.77 -3.98 -21.06
CA HIS A 343 -1.50 -4.04 -19.62
C HIS A 343 -2.15 -2.90 -18.82
N LYS A 344 -2.80 -1.95 -19.49
CA LYS A 344 -3.52 -0.81 -18.88
C LYS A 344 -2.69 0.01 -17.90
N THR A 345 -1.35 0.02 -18.03
CA THR A 345 -0.44 0.84 -17.20
C THR A 345 -0.15 2.18 -17.87
N PRO A 346 0.12 3.28 -17.13
CA PRO A 346 0.38 4.63 -17.67
C PRO A 346 1.80 4.74 -18.24
N VAL A 347 1.99 4.25 -19.48
CA VAL A 347 3.31 4.00 -20.10
C VAL A 347 4.18 5.24 -20.17
N ASN A 348 3.64 6.38 -20.62
CA ASN A 348 4.46 7.58 -20.82
C ASN A 348 4.90 8.20 -19.48
N ALA A 349 4.08 8.08 -18.43
CA ALA A 349 4.46 8.48 -17.09
C ALA A 349 5.58 7.57 -16.54
N LEU A 350 5.45 6.24 -16.76
CA LEU A 350 6.49 5.27 -16.40
C LEU A 350 7.79 5.50 -17.17
N TYR A 351 7.75 5.83 -18.46
CA TYR A 351 8.95 6.17 -19.23
C TYR A 351 9.61 7.43 -18.70
N LEU A 352 8.84 8.46 -18.30
CA LEU A 352 9.44 9.68 -17.74
C LEU A 352 10.10 9.40 -16.39
N ILE A 353 9.35 8.82 -15.42
CA ILE A 353 9.88 8.59 -14.07
C ILE A 353 11.02 7.56 -14.11
N GLY A 354 10.85 6.49 -14.86
CA GLY A 354 11.89 5.46 -15.04
C GLY A 354 13.12 6.00 -15.78
N GLY A 355 12.93 6.84 -16.80
CA GLY A 355 14.02 7.51 -17.49
C GLY A 355 14.82 8.44 -16.56
N LEU A 356 14.13 9.22 -15.72
CA LEU A 356 14.78 10.04 -14.69
C LEU A 356 15.56 9.15 -13.70
N SER A 357 15.01 8.04 -13.29
CA SER A 357 15.67 7.05 -12.42
C SER A 357 16.92 6.43 -13.05
N ILE A 358 16.93 6.19 -14.38
CA ILE A 358 18.11 5.70 -15.11
C ILE A 358 19.19 6.79 -15.20
N LEU A 359 18.81 8.05 -15.36
CA LEU A 359 19.75 9.17 -15.49
C LEU A 359 20.24 9.71 -14.14
N ALA A 360 19.45 9.58 -13.09
CA ALA A 360 19.75 10.13 -11.77
C ALA A 360 21.12 9.71 -11.20
N PRO A 361 21.58 8.45 -11.34
CA PRO A 361 22.90 8.04 -10.87
C PRO A 361 24.08 8.84 -11.43
N LEU A 362 23.92 9.47 -12.60
CA LEU A 362 24.96 10.34 -13.18
C LEU A 362 25.29 11.55 -12.30
N PHE A 363 24.37 11.96 -11.42
CA PHE A 363 24.54 13.13 -10.54
C PHE A 363 25.10 12.78 -9.16
N GLY A 364 25.33 11.50 -8.90
CA GLY A 364 25.89 11.00 -7.65
C GLY A 364 24.93 11.05 -6.44
N ARG A 365 25.22 10.26 -5.43
CA ARG A 365 24.34 10.06 -4.27
C ARG A 365 24.03 11.34 -3.49
N LYS A 366 25.00 12.24 -3.34
CA LYS A 366 24.84 13.45 -2.51
C LYS A 366 23.80 14.42 -3.08
N MET A 367 23.76 14.61 -4.39
CA MET A 367 22.72 15.45 -5.04
C MET A 367 21.34 14.81 -4.90
N LEU A 368 21.26 13.48 -4.91
CA LEU A 368 19.99 12.77 -4.79
C LEU A 368 19.43 12.82 -3.36
N VAL A 369 20.27 12.93 -2.33
CA VAL A 369 19.82 13.22 -0.96
C VAL A 369 19.08 14.56 -0.94
N TRP A 370 19.63 15.63 -1.54
CA TRP A 370 18.96 16.92 -1.60
C TRP A 370 17.59 16.86 -2.31
N ILE A 371 17.50 16.07 -3.39
CA ILE A 371 16.22 15.89 -4.09
C ILE A 371 15.20 15.14 -3.22
N VAL A 372 15.64 14.12 -2.47
CA VAL A 372 14.78 13.35 -1.57
C VAL A 372 14.25 14.20 -0.43
N ASP A 373 15.10 15.03 0.19
CA ASP A 373 14.67 15.90 1.27
C ASP A 373 13.67 16.96 0.80
N ALA A 374 13.90 17.53 -0.39
CA ALA A 374 12.90 18.37 -1.06
C ALA A 374 11.60 17.61 -1.39
N GLY A 375 11.70 16.34 -1.78
CA GLY A 375 10.56 15.46 -2.04
C GLY A 375 9.74 15.15 -0.78
N ASN A 376 10.42 14.91 0.33
CA ASN A 376 9.78 14.66 1.63
C ASN A 376 8.98 15.87 2.11
N PHE A 377 9.53 17.09 1.94
CA PHE A 377 8.78 18.32 2.16
C PHE A 377 7.51 18.36 1.29
N GLY A 378 7.60 17.96 0.01
CA GLY A 378 6.46 17.86 -0.89
C GLY A 378 5.39 16.86 -0.41
N CYS A 379 5.80 15.67 0.07
CA CYS A 379 4.90 14.68 0.65
C CYS A 379 4.17 15.24 1.89
N CYS A 380 4.91 15.87 2.82
CA CYS A 380 4.30 16.46 4.02
C CYS A 380 3.30 17.57 3.67
N LEU A 381 3.59 18.38 2.65
CA LEU A 381 2.68 19.41 2.13
C LEU A 381 1.39 18.77 1.58
N ALA A 382 1.52 17.69 0.79
CA ALA A 382 0.37 16.96 0.26
C ALA A 382 -0.48 16.36 1.40
N TYR A 383 0.15 15.76 2.42
CA TYR A 383 -0.55 15.22 3.60
C TYR A 383 -1.34 16.30 4.34
N CYS A 384 -0.77 17.51 4.49
CA CYS A 384 -1.48 18.63 5.09
C CYS A 384 -2.69 19.04 4.24
N MET A 385 -2.53 19.13 2.92
CA MET A 385 -3.60 19.50 2.00
C MET A 385 -4.71 18.43 1.94
N VAL A 386 -4.38 17.13 2.00
CA VAL A 386 -5.38 16.06 2.07
C VAL A 386 -6.13 16.08 3.40
N SER A 387 -5.43 16.30 4.52
CA SER A 387 -6.06 16.46 5.84
C SER A 387 -7.01 17.65 5.88
N LEU A 388 -6.67 18.77 5.24
CA LEU A 388 -7.56 19.90 5.03
C LEU A 388 -8.75 19.53 4.13
N SER A 389 -8.50 18.79 3.04
CA SER A 389 -9.54 18.31 2.13
C SER A 389 -10.57 17.45 2.85
N PHE A 390 -10.14 16.60 3.76
CA PHE A 390 -11.02 15.79 4.60
C PHE A 390 -12.01 16.66 5.41
N ILE A 391 -11.52 17.70 6.11
CA ILE A 391 -12.37 18.61 6.88
C ILE A 391 -13.33 19.38 5.95
N ILE A 392 -12.82 19.89 4.83
CA ILE A 392 -13.61 20.66 3.86
C ILE A 392 -14.73 19.81 3.28
N LEU A 393 -14.44 18.56 2.86
CA LEU A 393 -15.43 17.68 2.24
C LEU A 393 -16.49 17.17 3.23
N ARG A 394 -16.15 17.06 4.52
CA ARG A 394 -17.16 16.77 5.55
C ARG A 394 -18.20 17.91 5.69
N LYS A 395 -17.82 19.16 5.37
CA LYS A 395 -18.71 20.32 5.37
C LYS A 395 -19.39 20.56 4.03
N LYS A 396 -18.65 20.46 2.89
CA LYS A 396 -19.15 20.75 1.54
C LYS A 396 -20.02 19.64 0.95
N ALA A 397 -19.73 18.39 1.29
CA ALA A 397 -20.40 17.21 0.74
C ALA A 397 -20.83 16.25 1.87
N PRO A 398 -21.76 16.66 2.76
CA PRO A 398 -22.20 15.82 3.87
C PRO A 398 -22.85 14.52 3.40
N GLU A 399 -23.54 14.54 2.25
CA GLU A 399 -24.27 13.41 1.64
C GLU A 399 -23.35 12.43 0.88
N MET A 400 -22.04 12.71 0.81
CA MET A 400 -21.10 11.80 0.14
C MET A 400 -21.11 10.45 0.87
N ALA A 401 -21.27 9.37 0.11
CA ALA A 401 -21.11 8.01 0.64
C ALA A 401 -19.68 7.80 1.19
N ARG A 402 -19.58 7.24 2.38
CA ARG A 402 -18.30 6.97 3.07
C ARG A 402 -18.31 5.55 3.60
N PRO A 403 -17.96 4.56 2.77
CA PRO A 403 -17.93 3.15 3.18
C PRO A 403 -17.02 2.91 4.38
N TYR A 404 -15.87 3.58 4.45
CA TYR A 404 -15.04 3.69 5.64
C TYR A 404 -15.24 5.08 6.25
N LYS A 405 -15.89 5.15 7.42
CA LYS A 405 -16.25 6.43 8.05
C LYS A 405 -15.51 6.62 9.36
N VAL A 406 -14.68 7.67 9.44
CA VAL A 406 -13.91 8.01 10.64
C VAL A 406 -14.85 8.55 11.72
N LYS A 407 -14.83 7.91 12.90
CA LYS A 407 -15.49 8.41 14.12
C LYS A 407 -14.79 9.70 14.59
N HIS A 408 -15.52 10.61 15.23
CA HIS A 408 -14.99 11.88 15.75
C HIS A 408 -14.17 12.69 14.74
N TYR A 409 -14.64 12.76 13.49
CA TYR A 409 -13.93 13.37 12.35
C TYR A 409 -13.39 14.77 12.62
N LYS A 410 -14.04 15.59 13.48
CA LYS A 410 -13.57 16.94 13.82
C LYS A 410 -12.24 16.88 14.57
N ILE A 411 -12.14 16.00 15.58
CA ILE A 411 -10.93 15.83 16.38
C ILE A 411 -9.83 15.23 15.50
N VAL A 412 -10.13 14.14 14.79
CA VAL A 412 -9.18 13.47 13.89
C VAL A 412 -8.68 14.43 12.81
N GLY A 413 -9.58 15.16 12.15
CA GLY A 413 -9.20 16.10 11.10
C GLY A 413 -8.34 17.25 11.60
N VAL A 414 -8.68 17.84 12.75
CA VAL A 414 -7.87 18.93 13.35
C VAL A 414 -6.49 18.40 13.75
N LEU A 415 -6.41 17.24 14.39
CA LEU A 415 -5.13 16.62 14.76
C LEU A 415 -4.31 16.29 13.52
N ALA A 416 -4.90 15.72 12.47
CA ALA A 416 -4.22 15.42 11.22
C ALA A 416 -3.63 16.67 10.56
N VAL A 417 -4.39 17.78 10.52
CA VAL A 417 -3.91 19.06 9.98
C VAL A 417 -2.78 19.65 10.85
N LEU A 418 -2.93 19.63 12.17
CA LEU A 418 -1.91 20.16 13.08
C LEU A 418 -0.62 19.34 12.98
N MET A 419 -0.73 18.00 12.95
CA MET A 419 0.42 17.10 12.89
C MET A 419 1.12 17.19 11.54
N SER A 420 0.38 17.14 10.41
CA SER A 420 0.98 17.31 9.09
C SER A 420 1.52 18.73 8.88
N GLY A 421 0.84 19.76 9.39
CA GLY A 421 1.35 21.12 9.39
C GLY A 421 2.62 21.28 10.21
N PHE A 422 2.73 20.59 11.36
CA PHE A 422 3.97 20.50 12.14
C PHE A 422 5.09 19.86 11.32
N MET A 423 4.81 18.74 10.62
CA MET A 423 5.80 18.10 9.74
C MET A 423 6.31 19.10 8.67
N VAL A 424 5.42 19.82 8.00
CA VAL A 424 5.81 20.88 7.04
C VAL A 424 6.66 21.96 7.69
N ALA A 425 6.27 22.43 8.90
CA ALA A 425 6.99 23.47 9.63
C ALA A 425 8.43 23.05 9.98
N MET A 426 8.66 21.76 10.30
CA MET A 426 9.99 21.24 10.59
C MET A 426 10.96 21.34 9.40
N TYR A 427 10.48 21.25 8.16
CA TYR A 427 11.32 21.47 6.97
C TYR A 427 11.63 22.95 6.72
N ILE A 428 10.81 23.87 7.26
CA ILE A 428 10.93 25.31 7.02
C ILE A 428 11.72 26.01 8.14
N ILE A 429 11.53 25.60 9.42
CA ILE A 429 12.10 26.29 10.58
C ILE A 429 13.58 25.95 10.72
N PRO A 430 14.49 26.96 10.66
CA PRO A 430 15.91 26.73 10.87
C PRO A 430 16.21 26.15 12.25
N GLY A 431 17.11 25.18 12.31
CA GLY A 431 17.52 24.55 13.58
C GLY A 431 16.55 23.49 14.11
N SER A 432 15.53 23.11 13.35
CA SER A 432 14.60 22.03 13.67
C SER A 432 15.26 20.64 13.66
N GLY A 433 16.41 20.50 13.02
CA GLY A 433 17.10 19.22 12.77
C GLY A 433 16.66 18.51 11.48
N SER A 434 15.59 18.98 10.83
CA SER A 434 15.09 18.50 9.53
C SER A 434 14.90 19.63 8.52
N ASN A 435 15.34 20.85 8.86
CA ASN A 435 15.16 22.00 7.97
C ASN A 435 15.97 21.87 6.67
N LEU A 436 15.33 22.23 5.56
CA LEU A 436 15.96 22.21 4.26
C LEU A 436 17.18 23.13 4.19
N VAL A 437 18.26 22.61 3.63
CA VAL A 437 19.45 23.40 3.30
C VAL A 437 19.26 24.17 1.97
N PRO A 438 20.09 25.18 1.65
CA PRO A 438 19.92 25.99 0.44
C PRO A 438 19.83 25.20 -0.86
N GLN A 439 20.56 24.09 -0.98
CA GLN A 439 20.54 23.21 -2.14
C GLN A 439 19.18 22.50 -2.29
N GLU A 440 18.59 22.06 -1.19
CA GLU A 440 17.29 21.40 -1.14
C GLU A 440 16.17 22.40 -1.47
N TRP A 441 16.26 23.63 -0.95
CA TRP A 441 15.37 24.72 -1.35
C TRP A 441 15.48 25.06 -2.85
N ALA A 442 16.68 25.02 -3.42
CA ALA A 442 16.86 25.21 -4.86
C ALA A 442 16.18 24.09 -5.66
N MET A 443 16.23 22.83 -5.20
CA MET A 443 15.53 21.70 -5.84
C MET A 443 14.01 21.84 -5.72
N ALA A 444 13.49 22.14 -4.53
CA ALA A 444 12.06 22.36 -4.32
C ALA A 444 11.54 23.56 -5.13
N GLY A 445 12.30 24.67 -5.15
CA GLY A 445 12.00 25.86 -5.93
C GLY A 445 12.02 25.61 -7.44
N GLY A 446 13.02 24.88 -7.93
CA GLY A 446 13.11 24.47 -9.34
C GLY A 446 11.91 23.63 -9.77
N TRP A 447 11.49 22.67 -8.91
CA TRP A 447 10.30 21.88 -9.14
C TRP A 447 9.02 22.72 -9.12
N ALA A 448 8.91 23.67 -8.20
CA ALA A 448 7.77 24.60 -8.16
C ALA A 448 7.70 25.48 -9.42
N VAL A 449 8.84 26.01 -9.90
CA VAL A 449 8.92 26.78 -11.14
C VAL A 449 8.49 25.93 -12.34
N LEU A 450 8.95 24.68 -12.42
CA LEU A 450 8.53 23.74 -13.46
C LEU A 450 7.02 23.51 -13.40
N GLY A 451 6.46 23.36 -12.21
CA GLY A 451 5.01 23.23 -11.98
C GLY A 451 4.23 24.47 -12.46
N ILE A 452 4.72 25.66 -12.15
CA ILE A 452 4.11 26.93 -12.60
C ILE A 452 4.13 27.01 -14.14
N ILE A 453 5.22 26.62 -14.77
CA ILE A 453 5.31 26.56 -16.23
C ILE A 453 4.27 25.61 -16.81
N PHE A 454 4.17 24.37 -16.29
CA PHE A 454 3.15 23.42 -16.74
C PHE A 454 1.73 23.96 -16.51
N PHE A 455 1.48 24.54 -15.34
CA PHE A 455 0.18 25.13 -15.02
C PHE A 455 -0.22 26.20 -16.06
N ILE A 456 0.67 27.17 -16.32
CA ILE A 456 0.40 28.26 -17.27
C ILE A 456 0.24 27.72 -18.68
N VAL A 457 1.21 26.91 -19.17
CA VAL A 457 1.18 26.37 -20.54
C VAL A 457 -0.07 25.51 -20.78
N CYS A 458 -0.40 24.63 -19.85
CA CYS A 458 -1.59 23.78 -20.01
C CYS A 458 -2.89 24.57 -19.88
N LYS A 459 -2.94 25.58 -19.00
CA LYS A 459 -4.10 26.47 -18.87
C LYS A 459 -4.34 27.27 -20.16
N LEU A 460 -3.30 27.80 -20.78
CA LEU A 460 -3.38 28.51 -22.05
C LEU A 460 -3.77 27.59 -23.21
N LYS A 461 -3.16 26.37 -23.25
CA LYS A 461 -3.38 25.38 -24.31
C LYS A 461 -4.77 24.76 -24.28
N TYR A 462 -5.25 24.36 -23.11
CA TYR A 462 -6.50 23.58 -22.94
C TYR A 462 -7.69 24.43 -22.54
N LYS A 463 -7.47 25.71 -22.17
CA LYS A 463 -8.52 26.70 -21.85
C LYS A 463 -9.58 26.12 -20.87
N GLU A 464 -10.84 26.05 -21.31
CA GLU A 464 -11.98 25.57 -20.50
C GLU A 464 -11.85 24.10 -20.05
N LYS A 465 -11.07 23.29 -20.76
CA LYS A 465 -10.81 21.90 -20.37
C LYS A 465 -9.78 21.76 -19.25
N PHE A 466 -8.98 22.81 -18.99
CA PHE A 466 -8.00 22.78 -17.92
C PHE A 466 -8.70 22.62 -16.56
N GLY A 467 -8.30 21.60 -15.82
CA GLY A 467 -8.90 21.28 -14.52
C GLY A 467 -10.29 20.66 -14.62
N SER A 468 -10.73 20.18 -15.79
CA SER A 468 -11.95 19.39 -15.87
C SER A 468 -11.74 18.06 -15.15
N HIS A 469 -12.63 17.72 -14.21
CA HIS A 469 -12.61 16.47 -13.49
C HIS A 469 -13.67 15.52 -14.04
N ILE A 470 -13.31 14.27 -14.25
CA ILE A 470 -14.21 13.23 -14.71
C ILE A 470 -14.42 12.26 -13.54
N ASP A 471 -15.64 12.21 -13.02
CA ASP A 471 -16.01 11.22 -12.01
C ASP A 471 -16.07 9.83 -12.66
N VAL A 472 -15.32 8.87 -12.10
CA VAL A 472 -15.40 7.46 -12.49
C VAL A 472 -16.61 6.82 -11.80
N ALA A 473 -17.33 5.95 -12.52
CA ALA A 473 -18.42 5.19 -11.92
C ALA A 473 -17.86 4.21 -10.89
N VAL A 474 -18.37 4.27 -9.67
CA VAL A 474 -18.18 3.25 -8.67
C VAL A 474 -19.31 2.24 -8.87
N ASP A 475 -18.99 0.97 -9.05
CA ASP A 475 -20.00 -0.07 -9.19
C ASP A 475 -20.76 -0.19 -7.86
N ASP A 476 -22.09 -0.32 -7.91
CA ASP A 476 -22.91 -0.40 -6.70
C ASP A 476 -22.56 -1.66 -5.87
N GLU A 477 -22.02 -2.70 -6.49
CA GLU A 477 -21.49 -3.88 -5.81
C GLU A 477 -20.30 -3.57 -4.90
N ASP A 478 -19.48 -2.55 -5.22
CA ASP A 478 -18.35 -2.11 -4.38
C ASP A 478 -18.84 -1.40 -3.10
N ILE A 479 -20.07 -0.87 -3.11
CA ILE A 479 -20.67 -0.14 -1.98
C ILE A 479 -21.49 -1.07 -1.09
N THR A 480 -22.14 -2.08 -1.70
CA THR A 480 -23.15 -2.93 -1.04
C THR A 480 -22.62 -4.30 -0.60
N SER A 481 -21.38 -4.66 -0.95
CA SER A 481 -20.81 -5.94 -0.54
C SER A 481 -20.44 -5.93 0.95
N GLU A 482 -21.28 -6.61 1.72
CA GLU A 482 -21.17 -7.10 3.08
C GLU A 482 -21.81 -6.25 4.20
N GLU A 483 -22.91 -6.78 4.72
CA GLU A 483 -23.29 -6.64 6.11
C GLU A 483 -22.12 -7.10 7.00
N ASP A 484 -21.76 -6.24 7.92
CA ASP A 484 -20.64 -6.35 8.84
C ASP A 484 -20.78 -7.57 9.77
N HIS A 485 -19.95 -8.58 9.57
CA HIS A 485 -19.49 -9.39 10.68
C HIS A 485 -18.18 -8.79 11.19
N THR A 486 -18.27 -7.93 12.18
CA THR A 486 -17.12 -7.30 12.80
C THR A 486 -16.33 -8.32 13.63
N PHE A 487 -15.04 -8.08 13.82
CA PHE A 487 -14.20 -8.86 14.73
C PHE A 487 -14.77 -8.90 16.17
N GLU A 488 -15.64 -7.96 16.53
CA GLU A 488 -16.42 -7.96 17.78
C GLU A 488 -17.49 -9.08 17.80
N ASP A 489 -18.08 -9.46 16.64
CA ASP A 489 -19.02 -10.57 16.57
C ASP A 489 -18.34 -11.94 16.75
N ALA A 490 -17.06 -12.05 16.36
CA ALA A 490 -16.26 -13.25 16.60
C ALA A 490 -15.87 -13.41 18.09
N LEU A 491 -15.78 -12.32 18.85
CA LEU A 491 -15.55 -12.33 20.30
C LEU A 491 -16.86 -12.34 21.12
N GLY A 492 -17.97 -11.85 20.54
CA GLY A 492 -19.29 -11.78 21.17
C GLY A 492 -20.11 -13.06 21.11
N ALA A 493 -19.73 -14.03 20.27
CA ALA A 493 -20.47 -15.29 20.08
C ALA A 493 -20.36 -16.29 21.25
N VAL A 494 -19.76 -15.90 22.39
CA VAL A 494 -19.62 -16.74 23.58
C VAL A 494 -20.71 -16.48 24.64
N ASN A 495 -21.49 -15.40 24.55
CA ASN A 495 -22.58 -15.19 25.49
C ASN A 495 -23.73 -14.38 24.90
N THR A 496 -24.86 -14.98 24.89
CA THR A 496 -26.26 -14.59 25.04
C THR A 496 -27.17 -15.03 23.89
N ALA A 497 -27.83 -16.16 24.15
CA ALA A 497 -29.18 -16.41 23.66
C ALA A 497 -30.12 -15.38 24.30
N GLU A 498 -31.06 -14.87 23.48
CA GLU A 498 -32.15 -13.95 23.75
C GLU A 498 -31.91 -12.50 23.28
N ASN A 499 -32.26 -12.28 22.00
CA ASN A 499 -33.11 -11.18 21.57
C ASN A 499 -33.45 -11.39 20.10
N VAL A 500 -34.67 -11.79 19.84
CA VAL A 500 -35.26 -11.86 18.50
C VAL A 500 -35.44 -10.44 18.01
N VAL A 501 -34.51 -9.96 17.17
CA VAL A 501 -34.74 -8.74 16.38
C VAL A 501 -35.61 -9.15 15.19
N GLU A 502 -36.79 -8.56 15.09
CA GLU A 502 -37.69 -8.67 13.94
C GLU A 502 -36.96 -8.13 12.72
N VAL A 503 -36.39 -9.03 11.90
CA VAL A 503 -35.77 -8.67 10.62
C VAL A 503 -36.89 -8.27 9.69
N GLN A 504 -36.85 -7.04 9.19
CA GLN A 504 -37.76 -6.61 8.12
C GLN A 504 -37.66 -7.60 6.94
N PRO A 505 -38.78 -7.97 6.32
CA PRO A 505 -38.78 -9.01 5.29
C PRO A 505 -37.88 -8.59 4.14
N ALA A 506 -36.88 -9.43 3.85
CA ALA A 506 -36.03 -9.25 2.68
C ALA A 506 -36.90 -9.16 1.42
N ILE A 507 -36.54 -8.27 0.50
CA ILE A 507 -37.25 -8.10 -0.76
C ILE A 507 -37.17 -9.43 -1.53
N ASN A 508 -38.32 -10.09 -1.70
CA ASN A 508 -38.45 -11.28 -2.51
C ASN A 508 -39.13 -10.93 -3.83
N PHE A 509 -38.57 -11.36 -4.92
CA PHE A 509 -39.20 -11.21 -6.22
C PHE A 509 -38.97 -12.44 -7.10
N ASN A 510 -39.88 -12.67 -8.05
CA ASN A 510 -39.73 -13.65 -9.10
C ASN A 510 -39.66 -12.91 -10.43
N TYR A 511 -38.67 -13.24 -11.26
CA TYR A 511 -38.47 -12.60 -12.55
C TYR A 511 -38.32 -13.67 -13.64
N PHE A 512 -39.04 -13.52 -14.75
CA PHE A 512 -39.02 -14.44 -15.88
C PHE A 512 -38.54 -13.75 -17.15
N LEU A 513 -37.35 -14.14 -17.68
CA LEU A 513 -36.82 -13.60 -18.93
C LEU A 513 -35.74 -14.54 -19.51
N PRO A 514 -36.00 -15.28 -20.45
CA PRO A 514 -36.78 -16.49 -20.64
C PRO A 514 -36.53 -17.55 -19.54
N VAL A 515 -35.96 -17.15 -18.45
CA VAL A 515 -35.62 -17.96 -17.28
C VAL A 515 -36.48 -17.51 -16.10
N ASN A 516 -36.98 -18.45 -15.33
CA ASN A 516 -37.68 -18.16 -14.09
C ASN A 516 -36.67 -17.95 -12.96
N ILE A 517 -36.62 -16.74 -12.41
CA ILE A 517 -35.71 -16.38 -11.31
C ILE A 517 -36.52 -16.25 -10.02
N ALA A 518 -36.20 -17.07 -9.02
CA ALA A 518 -36.71 -16.95 -7.66
C ALA A 518 -35.58 -16.42 -6.77
N PHE A 519 -35.68 -15.16 -6.34
CA PHE A 519 -34.67 -14.48 -5.52
C PHE A 519 -35.23 -14.14 -4.13
N GLY A 520 -34.39 -14.26 -3.11
CA GLY A 520 -34.70 -13.88 -1.74
C GLY A 520 -34.06 -14.80 -0.69
N SER A 521 -33.99 -14.33 0.56
CA SER A 521 -33.49 -15.10 1.67
C SER A 521 -34.31 -16.40 1.85
N GLY A 522 -33.62 -17.53 2.00
CA GLY A 522 -34.28 -18.82 2.21
C GLY A 522 -34.82 -19.51 0.94
N LYS A 523 -34.77 -18.90 -0.25
CA LYS A 523 -35.27 -19.47 -1.50
C LYS A 523 -34.63 -20.82 -1.89
N VAL A 524 -33.44 -21.11 -1.38
CA VAL A 524 -32.81 -22.43 -1.53
C VAL A 524 -33.66 -23.58 -0.98
N LEU A 525 -34.52 -23.31 -0.02
CA LEU A 525 -35.43 -24.33 0.56
C LEU A 525 -36.62 -24.68 -0.35
N GLU A 526 -36.85 -23.85 -1.38
CA GLU A 526 -37.89 -24.06 -2.38
C GLU A 526 -37.36 -24.84 -3.61
N THR A 527 -36.06 -25.21 -3.65
CA THR A 527 -35.43 -25.90 -4.78
C THR A 527 -36.21 -27.14 -5.21
N GLY A 528 -36.71 -27.95 -4.28
CA GLY A 528 -37.49 -29.12 -4.58
C GLY A 528 -38.79 -28.82 -5.33
N GLU A 529 -39.60 -27.90 -4.85
CA GLU A 529 -40.85 -27.50 -5.50
C GLU A 529 -40.62 -26.85 -6.86
N LEU A 530 -39.56 -26.03 -6.98
CA LEU A 530 -39.16 -25.41 -8.25
C LEU A 530 -38.63 -26.42 -9.27
N THR A 531 -38.03 -27.53 -8.83
CA THR A 531 -37.51 -28.60 -9.68
C THR A 531 -38.57 -29.59 -10.14
N LYS A 532 -39.60 -29.80 -9.33
CA LYS A 532 -40.66 -30.80 -9.51
C LYS A 532 -41.35 -30.82 -10.90
N PRO A 533 -41.58 -29.65 -11.53
CA PRO A 533 -42.17 -29.63 -12.89
C PRO A 533 -41.23 -30.19 -13.98
N TYR A 534 -39.94 -30.32 -13.70
CA TYR A 534 -38.91 -30.61 -14.72
C TYR A 534 -38.36 -32.02 -14.66
N GLY A 535 -38.52 -32.75 -13.53
CA GLY A 535 -38.01 -34.11 -13.42
C GLY A 535 -38.30 -34.77 -12.09
N LYS A 536 -38.06 -36.09 -12.05
CA LYS A 536 -38.27 -36.95 -10.86
C LYS A 536 -36.96 -37.41 -10.22
N LYS A 537 -35.83 -37.29 -10.96
CA LYS A 537 -34.53 -37.71 -10.46
C LYS A 537 -33.45 -36.70 -10.85
N ALA A 538 -32.91 -36.00 -9.90
CA ALA A 538 -31.96 -34.90 -10.09
C ALA A 538 -30.51 -35.36 -10.01
N LEU A 539 -29.68 -34.87 -10.96
CA LEU A 539 -28.23 -34.82 -10.78
C LEU A 539 -27.88 -33.52 -10.06
N ILE A 540 -27.43 -33.60 -8.79
CA ILE A 540 -26.87 -32.43 -8.12
C ILE A 540 -25.40 -32.28 -8.54
N VAL A 541 -25.07 -31.16 -9.16
CA VAL A 541 -23.72 -30.85 -9.64
C VAL A 541 -23.08 -29.80 -8.74
N THR A 542 -21.90 -30.10 -8.19
CA THR A 542 -21.17 -29.17 -7.29
C THR A 542 -19.66 -29.19 -7.51
N GLY A 543 -18.97 -28.21 -6.95
CA GLY A 543 -17.52 -28.28 -6.73
C GLY A 543 -17.18 -29.26 -5.58
N ARG A 544 -15.89 -29.61 -5.47
CA ARG A 544 -15.40 -30.70 -4.60
C ARG A 544 -15.75 -30.56 -3.11
N SER A 545 -15.79 -29.34 -2.56
CA SER A 545 -15.89 -29.18 -1.10
C SER A 545 -16.76 -28.01 -0.61
N SER A 546 -16.90 -26.90 -1.35
CA SER A 546 -17.54 -25.68 -0.85
C SER A 546 -19.01 -25.85 -0.51
N ALA A 547 -19.79 -26.47 -1.39
CA ALA A 547 -21.22 -26.71 -1.17
C ALA A 547 -21.51 -27.66 0.01
N LYS A 548 -20.61 -28.63 0.26
CA LYS A 548 -20.71 -29.53 1.43
C LYS A 548 -20.33 -28.80 2.71
N LYS A 549 -19.21 -28.06 2.71
CA LYS A 549 -18.73 -27.34 3.90
C LYS A 549 -19.68 -26.23 4.37
N SER A 550 -20.36 -25.55 3.44
CA SER A 550 -21.37 -24.53 3.76
C SER A 550 -22.73 -25.08 4.18
N GLY A 551 -22.94 -26.40 4.11
CA GLY A 551 -24.23 -27.02 4.35
C GLY A 551 -25.27 -26.77 3.26
N LEU A 552 -24.89 -26.14 2.14
CA LEU A 552 -25.79 -25.80 1.05
C LEU A 552 -26.25 -27.07 0.30
N TYR A 553 -25.35 -28.03 0.12
CA TYR A 553 -25.69 -29.34 -0.44
C TYR A 553 -26.81 -30.01 0.34
N ASP A 554 -26.70 -30.06 1.67
CA ASP A 554 -27.69 -30.73 2.53
C ASP A 554 -29.06 -30.03 2.45
N LYS A 555 -29.08 -28.71 2.38
CA LYS A 555 -30.31 -27.93 2.21
C LYS A 555 -31.02 -28.25 0.90
N VAL A 556 -30.29 -28.32 -0.22
CA VAL A 556 -30.81 -28.65 -1.55
C VAL A 556 -31.28 -30.11 -1.59
N ALA A 557 -30.46 -31.06 -1.14
CA ALA A 557 -30.78 -32.49 -1.09
C ALA A 557 -32.05 -32.75 -0.26
N ASN A 558 -32.14 -32.13 0.91
CA ASN A 558 -33.34 -32.25 1.75
C ASN A 558 -34.58 -31.62 1.09
N SER A 559 -34.42 -30.50 0.38
CA SER A 559 -35.52 -29.86 -0.34
C SER A 559 -36.06 -30.75 -1.47
N LEU A 560 -35.16 -31.36 -2.25
CA LEU A 560 -35.50 -32.31 -3.34
C LEU A 560 -36.22 -33.56 -2.76
N SER A 561 -35.66 -34.16 -1.70
CA SER A 561 -36.29 -35.32 -1.03
C SER A 561 -37.68 -35.02 -0.51
N LYS A 562 -37.90 -33.84 0.10
CA LYS A 562 -39.23 -33.42 0.60
C LYS A 562 -40.24 -33.26 -0.53
N ALA A 563 -39.79 -32.86 -1.72
CA ALA A 563 -40.62 -32.73 -2.91
C ALA A 563 -40.84 -34.06 -3.66
N GLY A 564 -40.28 -35.17 -3.15
CA GLY A 564 -40.38 -36.50 -3.76
C GLY A 564 -39.48 -36.70 -4.97
N ILE A 565 -38.36 -35.95 -5.08
CA ILE A 565 -37.39 -36.06 -6.15
C ILE A 565 -36.16 -36.82 -5.66
N ASP A 566 -35.88 -37.96 -6.28
CA ASP A 566 -34.63 -38.68 -6.07
C ASP A 566 -33.43 -37.87 -6.58
N HIS A 567 -32.26 -38.07 -5.96
CA HIS A 567 -31.08 -37.34 -6.42
C HIS A 567 -29.77 -38.13 -6.24
N VAL A 568 -28.82 -37.84 -7.08
CA VAL A 568 -27.42 -38.30 -7.00
C VAL A 568 -26.47 -37.11 -7.11
N LEU A 569 -25.29 -37.23 -6.51
CA LEU A 569 -24.31 -36.17 -6.43
C LEU A 569 -23.16 -36.38 -7.41
N PHE A 570 -22.84 -35.34 -8.18
CA PHE A 570 -21.61 -35.22 -8.97
C PHE A 570 -20.81 -34.02 -8.46
N ASP A 571 -19.73 -34.27 -7.71
CA ASP A 571 -18.95 -33.24 -6.99
C ASP A 571 -17.55 -33.01 -7.56
N LYS A 572 -17.36 -33.28 -8.85
CA LYS A 572 -16.05 -33.23 -9.51
C LYS A 572 -15.75 -31.89 -10.24
N VAL A 573 -16.66 -30.92 -10.19
CA VAL A 573 -16.48 -29.66 -10.93
C VAL A 573 -15.33 -28.87 -10.28
N ALA A 574 -14.34 -28.50 -11.09
CA ALA A 574 -13.23 -27.64 -10.72
C ALA A 574 -13.52 -26.19 -11.12
N GLN A 575 -12.75 -25.25 -10.56
CA GLN A 575 -12.74 -23.87 -11.04
C GLN A 575 -12.32 -23.86 -12.51
N ASN A 576 -13.07 -23.16 -13.39
CA ASN A 576 -12.97 -23.25 -14.85
C ASN A 576 -13.21 -24.69 -15.37
N PRO A 577 -14.46 -25.15 -15.36
CA PRO A 577 -14.78 -26.53 -15.69
C PRO A 577 -14.38 -26.88 -17.13
N LEU A 578 -13.76 -28.06 -17.31
CA LEU A 578 -13.37 -28.57 -18.61
C LEU A 578 -14.55 -29.31 -19.27
N THR A 579 -14.55 -29.35 -20.61
CA THR A 579 -15.53 -30.13 -21.40
C THR A 579 -15.52 -31.62 -21.03
N THR A 580 -14.35 -32.16 -20.68
CA THR A 580 -14.21 -33.54 -20.21
C THR A 580 -14.97 -33.79 -18.91
N THR A 581 -14.96 -32.86 -17.96
CA THR A 581 -15.73 -32.93 -16.69
C THR A 581 -17.24 -32.86 -16.97
N ALA A 582 -17.65 -32.03 -17.93
CA ALA A 582 -19.05 -31.96 -18.34
C ALA A 582 -19.52 -33.27 -18.99
N MET A 583 -18.68 -33.90 -19.83
CA MET A 583 -18.96 -35.21 -20.44
C MET A 583 -19.06 -36.31 -19.39
N GLU A 584 -18.11 -36.36 -18.43
CA GLU A 584 -18.20 -37.30 -17.30
C GLU A 584 -19.50 -37.12 -16.48
N GLY A 585 -19.91 -35.86 -16.25
CA GLY A 585 -21.17 -35.56 -15.56
C GLY A 585 -22.40 -36.01 -16.36
N ALA A 586 -22.39 -35.83 -17.68
CA ALA A 586 -23.46 -36.26 -18.55
C ALA A 586 -23.59 -37.81 -18.61
N ASP A 587 -22.47 -38.52 -18.68
CA ASP A 587 -22.44 -39.98 -18.66
C ASP A 587 -22.89 -40.53 -17.31
N PHE A 588 -22.47 -39.86 -16.20
CA PHE A 588 -22.92 -40.22 -14.87
C PHE A 588 -24.43 -39.98 -14.68
N ALA A 589 -24.97 -38.88 -15.22
CA ALA A 589 -26.42 -38.61 -15.21
C ALA A 589 -27.21 -39.70 -15.93
N LYS A 590 -26.78 -40.07 -17.15
CA LYS A 590 -27.40 -41.14 -17.95
C LYS A 590 -27.36 -42.50 -17.26
N ALA A 591 -26.19 -42.86 -16.72
CA ALA A 591 -26.01 -44.13 -16.00
C ALA A 591 -26.90 -44.25 -14.75
N ASN A 592 -27.23 -43.10 -14.12
CA ASN A 592 -28.09 -43.06 -12.94
C ASN A 592 -29.57 -42.74 -13.27
N GLY A 593 -29.94 -42.59 -14.52
CA GLY A 593 -31.31 -42.30 -14.97
C GLY A 593 -31.82 -40.94 -14.47
N CYS A 594 -30.97 -39.93 -14.40
CA CYS A 594 -31.35 -38.56 -14.05
C CYS A 594 -32.05 -37.87 -15.23
N ASP A 595 -33.13 -37.16 -14.95
CA ASP A 595 -33.97 -36.44 -15.89
C ASP A 595 -33.90 -34.90 -15.72
N VAL A 596 -33.27 -34.44 -14.65
CA VAL A 596 -33.05 -33.00 -14.36
C VAL A 596 -31.68 -32.78 -13.71
N VAL A 597 -31.08 -31.61 -13.98
CA VAL A 597 -29.80 -31.19 -13.36
C VAL A 597 -30.04 -30.01 -12.44
N VAL A 598 -29.52 -30.10 -11.22
CA VAL A 598 -29.54 -29.02 -10.22
C VAL A 598 -28.10 -28.65 -9.89
N ALA A 599 -27.63 -27.51 -10.38
CA ALA A 599 -26.27 -27.04 -10.11
C ALA A 599 -26.22 -26.16 -8.84
N ILE A 600 -25.24 -26.40 -7.97
CA ILE A 600 -24.97 -25.61 -6.77
C ILE A 600 -23.58 -25.01 -6.89
N GLY A 601 -23.49 -23.70 -7.02
CA GLY A 601 -22.20 -23.02 -7.13
C GLY A 601 -22.36 -21.52 -7.24
N GLY A 602 -21.24 -20.84 -7.12
CA GLY A 602 -21.13 -19.40 -7.35
C GLY A 602 -20.05 -19.15 -8.38
N GLY A 603 -20.43 -18.90 -9.66
CA GLY A 603 -19.53 -18.39 -10.67
C GLY A 603 -18.62 -19.40 -11.38
N SER A 604 -18.85 -20.70 -11.26
CA SER A 604 -18.13 -21.73 -12.07
C SER A 604 -19.07 -22.45 -12.98
#